data_9902db0389d81e49647d262bc74b4a50
#
_entry.id   9902db0389d81e49647d262bc74b4a50
#
_cell.length_a   1.000
_cell.length_b   1.000
_cell.length_c   1.000
_cell.angle_alpha   90.00
_cell.angle_beta   90.00
_cell.angle_gamma   90.00
#
_symmetry.space_group_name_H-M   'P 1'
#
loop_
_entity.id
_entity.type
_entity.pdbx_description
1 polymer ?
#
loop_
_entity_poly.entity_id
_entity_poly.type
_entity_poly.pdbx_seq_one_letter_code
_entity_poly.pdbx_strand_id
1 'polypeptide(L)'
;MTYEEFKVQANSIFRSAKHPDEVLKNTTFVDQFAYWYNILTNDTLKIYGCGVCLYETYVQIVNHTETTVQNRKAMKYIIKENEVVYFASNHYSRKSPNLTDELMSEIAKSHPDLVELNPNYEGIKATKTVQIETGEISTPEVPEIADTASEPQQAKQVTHNYSGNKKRR
;
A
#
# COMPACT_ATOMS: atom_id res chain seq x y z
N MET A 1 4.83 5.35 18.78
CA MET A 1 5.41 5.91 17.55
C MET A 1 4.65 5.36 16.36
N THR A 2 4.13 6.24 15.51
CA THR A 2 3.48 5.88 14.24
C THR A 2 4.53 5.47 13.20
N TYR A 3 4.09 4.88 12.09
CA TYR A 3 5.02 4.52 11.00
C TYR A 3 5.63 5.77 10.33
N GLU A 4 4.85 6.86 10.22
CA GLU A 4 5.35 8.12 9.66
C GLU A 4 6.44 8.75 10.56
N GLU A 5 6.23 8.75 11.88
CA GLU A 5 7.26 9.20 12.83
C GLU A 5 8.53 8.35 12.74
N PHE A 6 8.38 7.04 12.59
CA PHE A 6 9.52 6.14 12.37
C PHE A 6 10.28 6.49 11.08
N LYS A 7 9.59 6.75 9.97
CA LYS A 7 10.25 7.14 8.71
C LYS A 7 11.07 8.42 8.84
N VAL A 8 10.52 9.43 9.52
CA VAL A 8 11.24 10.69 9.80
C VAL A 8 12.48 10.42 10.63
N GLN A 9 12.38 9.64 11.70
CA GLN A 9 13.49 9.28 12.53
C GLN A 9 14.56 8.48 11.78
N ALA A 10 14.15 7.48 11.01
CA ALA A 10 15.04 6.64 10.20
C ALA A 10 15.84 7.47 9.19
N ASN A 11 15.15 8.36 8.46
CA ASN A 11 15.82 9.29 7.53
C ASN A 11 16.88 10.14 8.25
N SER A 12 16.58 10.66 9.44
CA SER A 12 17.52 11.45 10.23
C SER A 12 18.75 10.62 10.65
N ILE A 13 18.53 9.41 11.15
CA ILE A 13 19.59 8.51 11.60
C ILE A 13 20.51 8.11 10.44
N PHE A 14 19.96 7.66 9.32
CA PHE A 14 20.76 7.26 8.15
C PHE A 14 21.53 8.43 7.52
N ARG A 15 20.97 9.65 7.53
CA ARG A 15 21.66 10.85 7.02
C ARG A 15 22.76 11.35 7.93
N SER A 16 22.64 11.16 9.25
CA SER A 16 23.63 11.63 10.23
C SER A 16 24.78 10.64 10.42
N ALA A 17 24.59 9.37 10.09
CA ALA A 17 25.61 8.35 10.21
C ALA A 17 26.74 8.59 9.19
N LYS A 18 27.98 8.63 9.67
CA LYS A 18 29.19 8.74 8.80
C LYS A 18 29.47 7.42 8.08
N HIS A 19 29.08 6.32 8.67
CA HIS A 19 29.21 4.98 8.12
C HIS A 19 27.93 4.19 8.43
N PRO A 20 27.41 3.37 7.50
CA PRO A 20 26.17 2.60 7.71
C PRO A 20 26.18 1.74 8.99
N ASP A 21 27.33 1.17 9.35
CA ASP A 21 27.46 0.32 10.56
C ASP A 21 27.29 1.09 11.87
N GLU A 22 27.40 2.43 11.86
CA GLU A 22 27.11 3.24 13.05
C GLU A 22 25.65 3.16 13.47
N VAL A 23 24.75 2.96 12.49
CA VAL A 23 23.32 2.81 12.73
C VAL A 23 23.02 1.58 13.59
N LEU A 24 23.81 0.50 13.43
CA LEU A 24 23.65 -0.74 14.19
C LEU A 24 23.96 -0.58 15.69
N LYS A 25 24.70 0.47 16.07
CA LYS A 25 24.99 0.76 17.48
C LYS A 25 23.77 1.31 18.23
N ASN A 26 22.78 1.82 17.48
CA ASN A 26 21.51 2.28 18.05
C ASN A 26 20.52 1.11 18.13
N THR A 27 20.66 0.30 19.17
CA THR A 27 19.84 -0.91 19.36
C THR A 27 18.35 -0.60 19.40
N THR A 28 17.95 0.49 20.07
CA THR A 28 16.54 0.92 20.12
C THR A 28 15.97 1.19 18.72
N PHE A 29 16.76 1.82 17.87
CA PHE A 29 16.34 2.04 16.48
C PHE A 29 16.26 0.73 15.68
N VAL A 30 17.23 -0.16 15.87
CA VAL A 30 17.24 -1.48 15.21
C VAL A 30 16.02 -2.30 15.62
N ASP A 31 15.62 -2.29 16.91
CA ASP A 31 14.43 -2.98 17.39
C ASP A 31 13.14 -2.38 16.79
N GLN A 32 13.05 -1.06 16.72
CA GLN A 32 11.92 -0.36 16.07
C GLN A 32 11.85 -0.68 14.57
N PHE A 33 13.01 -0.75 13.93
CA PHE A 33 13.12 -1.11 12.53
C PHE A 33 12.64 -2.55 12.29
N ALA A 34 13.09 -3.49 13.12
CA ALA A 34 12.67 -4.89 13.07
C ALA A 34 11.15 -5.03 13.24
N TYR A 35 10.56 -4.26 14.17
CA TYR A 35 9.11 -4.23 14.39
C TYR A 35 8.35 -3.78 13.12
N TRP A 36 8.74 -2.65 12.50
CA TRP A 36 8.06 -2.15 11.32
C TRP A 36 8.29 -3.03 10.09
N TYR A 37 9.50 -3.57 9.95
CA TYR A 37 9.80 -4.53 8.89
C TYR A 37 8.92 -5.79 9.02
N ASN A 38 8.80 -6.34 10.21
CA ASN A 38 7.96 -7.51 10.47
C ASN A 38 6.48 -7.24 10.12
N ILE A 39 5.91 -6.11 10.51
CA ILE A 39 4.53 -5.75 10.18
C ILE A 39 4.33 -5.66 8.67
N LEU A 40 5.23 -4.99 7.96
CA LEU A 40 5.08 -4.72 6.52
C LEU A 40 5.33 -5.94 5.65
N THR A 41 6.22 -6.83 6.07
CA THR A 41 6.64 -7.99 5.28
C THR A 41 6.18 -9.33 5.87
N ASN A 42 5.70 -9.32 7.13
CA ASN A 42 5.44 -10.50 7.94
C ASN A 42 6.65 -11.45 8.03
N ASP A 43 7.87 -10.90 7.96
CA ASP A 43 9.12 -11.63 7.96
C ASP A 43 10.04 -11.13 9.08
N THR A 44 10.96 -11.94 9.55
CA THR A 44 11.93 -11.56 10.56
C THR A 44 13.10 -10.84 9.92
N LEU A 45 13.44 -9.65 10.44
CA LEU A 45 14.60 -8.92 9.98
C LEU A 45 15.90 -9.67 10.32
N LYS A 46 16.66 -10.03 9.31
CA LYS A 46 17.95 -10.71 9.44
C LYS A 46 19.07 -9.73 9.09
N ILE A 47 19.60 -9.05 10.11
CA ILE A 47 20.70 -8.07 9.96
C ILE A 47 21.99 -8.67 10.48
N TYR A 48 22.70 -9.43 9.76
CA TYR A 48 23.96 -10.08 10.17
C TYR A 48 25.12 -9.08 10.42
N GLY A 49 24.91 -8.06 11.23
CA GLY A 49 25.91 -7.03 11.53
C GLY A 49 26.29 -6.13 10.35
N CYS A 50 25.41 -6.01 9.36
CA CYS A 50 25.65 -5.27 8.11
C CYS A 50 24.77 -4.02 8.04
N GLY A 51 25.35 -2.84 8.26
CA GLY A 51 24.64 -1.56 8.18
C GLY A 51 24.17 -1.22 6.77
N VAL A 52 24.90 -1.65 5.73
CA VAL A 52 24.48 -1.50 4.34
C VAL A 52 23.23 -2.32 4.08
N CYS A 53 23.17 -3.57 4.57
CA CYS A 53 22.00 -4.44 4.43
C CYS A 53 20.77 -3.84 5.13
N LEU A 54 20.97 -3.19 6.29
CA LEU A 54 19.90 -2.48 6.98
C LEU A 54 19.35 -1.32 6.14
N TYR A 55 20.24 -0.55 5.51
CA TYR A 55 19.84 0.55 4.63
C TYR A 55 19.10 0.06 3.38
N GLU A 56 19.58 -0.99 2.73
CA GLU A 56 18.89 -1.60 1.58
C GLU A 56 17.50 -2.11 1.97
N THR A 57 17.37 -2.71 3.14
CA THR A 57 16.07 -3.12 3.68
C THR A 57 15.18 -1.91 3.99
N TYR A 58 15.76 -0.80 4.49
CA TYR A 58 15.01 0.43 4.70
C TYR A 58 14.42 0.97 3.41
N VAL A 59 15.18 0.99 2.32
CA VAL A 59 14.70 1.43 1.00
C VAL A 59 13.51 0.60 0.53
N GLN A 60 13.43 -0.68 0.89
CA GLN A 60 12.29 -1.53 0.53
C GLN A 60 10.99 -1.14 1.27
N ILE A 61 11.09 -0.70 2.51
CA ILE A 61 9.90 -0.40 3.34
C ILE A 61 9.53 1.08 3.39
N VAL A 62 10.46 2.01 3.10
CA VAL A 62 10.25 3.46 3.28
C VAL A 62 9.09 4.03 2.47
N ASN A 63 8.76 3.42 1.34
CA ASN A 63 7.69 3.86 0.45
C ASN A 63 6.29 3.41 0.88
N HIS A 64 6.18 2.55 1.90
CA HIS A 64 4.88 2.19 2.44
C HIS A 64 4.24 3.36 3.20
N THR A 65 2.93 3.32 3.32
CA THR A 65 2.12 4.33 4.03
C THR A 65 1.56 3.75 5.32
N GLU A 66 1.08 4.61 6.21
CA GLU A 66 0.34 4.19 7.41
C GLU A 66 -0.87 3.31 7.03
N THR A 67 -1.55 3.62 5.92
CA THR A 67 -2.66 2.80 5.40
C THR A 67 -2.18 1.38 5.06
N THR A 68 -1.00 1.23 4.46
CA THR A 68 -0.41 -0.10 4.19
C THR A 68 -0.18 -0.87 5.49
N VAL A 69 0.34 -0.20 6.52
CA VAL A 69 0.56 -0.79 7.84
C VAL A 69 -0.76 -1.30 8.43
N GLN A 70 -1.81 -0.46 8.40
CA GLN A 70 -3.12 -0.83 8.93
C GLN A 70 -3.74 -2.02 8.16
N ASN A 71 -3.63 -2.01 6.83
CA ASN A 71 -4.09 -3.13 6.01
C ASN A 71 -3.35 -4.42 6.35
N ARG A 72 -2.02 -4.37 6.57
CA ARG A 72 -1.23 -5.53 6.96
C ARG A 72 -1.65 -6.10 8.31
N LYS A 73 -1.92 -5.25 9.30
CA LYS A 73 -2.41 -5.64 10.62
C LYS A 73 -3.85 -6.17 10.58
N ALA A 74 -4.67 -5.72 9.64
CA ALA A 74 -6.04 -6.18 9.47
C ALA A 74 -6.15 -7.53 8.75
N MET A 75 -5.13 -7.96 8.00
CA MET A 75 -5.15 -9.25 7.29
C MET A 75 -5.09 -10.43 8.27
N LYS A 76 -6.11 -11.29 8.22
CA LYS A 76 -6.18 -12.50 9.05
C LYS A 76 -5.20 -13.58 8.61
N TYR A 77 -4.97 -13.70 7.30
CA TYR A 77 -4.12 -14.72 6.71
C TYR A 77 -2.94 -14.10 5.99
N ILE A 78 -1.82 -14.81 5.96
CA ILE A 78 -0.61 -14.46 5.19
C ILE A 78 -0.13 -15.69 4.43
N ILE A 79 0.60 -15.48 3.33
CA ILE A 79 1.25 -16.57 2.59
C ILE A 79 2.42 -17.08 3.42
N LYS A 80 2.62 -18.38 3.51
CA LYS A 80 3.74 -19.00 4.23
C LYS A 80 5.10 -18.52 3.69
N GLU A 81 6.11 -18.56 4.53
CA GLU A 81 7.47 -18.17 4.15
C GLU A 81 7.97 -19.03 2.98
N ASN A 82 8.61 -18.38 2.01
CA ASN A 82 9.14 -18.97 0.78
C ASN A 82 8.11 -19.56 -0.20
N GLU A 83 6.81 -19.41 0.08
CA GLU A 83 5.76 -19.82 -0.84
C GLU A 83 5.33 -18.71 -1.78
N VAL A 84 4.90 -19.10 -2.99
CA VAL A 84 4.31 -18.23 -3.99
C VAL A 84 2.98 -18.84 -4.43
N VAL A 85 1.91 -18.07 -4.35
CA VAL A 85 0.58 -18.48 -4.77
C VAL A 85 0.26 -17.85 -6.12
N TYR A 86 -0.16 -18.68 -7.08
CA TYR A 86 -0.72 -18.19 -8.33
C TYR A 86 -2.24 -18.08 -8.19
N PHE A 87 -2.77 -16.87 -8.25
CA PHE A 87 -4.19 -16.59 -8.08
C PHE A 87 -4.65 -15.45 -8.99
N ALA A 88 -5.79 -15.59 -9.65
CA ALA A 88 -6.37 -14.58 -10.55
C ALA A 88 -5.34 -14.02 -11.56
N SER A 89 -4.55 -14.90 -12.20
CA SER A 89 -3.51 -14.57 -13.19
C SER A 89 -2.31 -13.77 -12.65
N ASN A 90 -2.14 -13.72 -11.34
CA ASN A 90 -1.02 -13.04 -10.69
C ASN A 90 -0.27 -14.00 -9.73
N HIS A 91 0.98 -13.67 -9.45
CA HIS A 91 1.78 -14.35 -8.45
C HIS A 91 1.85 -13.49 -7.19
N TYR A 92 1.57 -14.12 -6.05
CA TYR A 92 1.60 -13.46 -4.75
C TYR A 92 2.57 -14.18 -3.82
N SER A 93 3.36 -13.42 -3.11
CA SER A 93 4.21 -13.88 -2.01
C SER A 93 3.87 -13.08 -0.75
N ARG A 94 4.39 -13.49 0.39
CA ARG A 94 4.24 -12.78 1.67
C ARG A 94 4.57 -11.29 1.58
N LYS A 95 5.52 -10.89 0.72
CA LYS A 95 6.02 -9.52 0.54
C LYS A 95 5.29 -8.73 -0.55
N SER A 96 4.35 -9.32 -1.25
CA SER A 96 3.63 -8.64 -2.35
C SER A 96 2.91 -7.38 -1.84
N PRO A 97 3.08 -6.22 -2.50
CA PRO A 97 2.57 -4.94 -1.98
C PRO A 97 1.04 -4.85 -2.02
N ASN A 98 0.39 -5.57 -2.91
CA ASN A 98 -1.05 -5.47 -3.19
C ASN A 98 -1.90 -6.50 -2.42
N LEU A 99 -1.41 -7.05 -1.32
CA LEU A 99 -2.19 -7.96 -0.49
C LEU A 99 -3.23 -7.17 0.31
N THR A 100 -4.48 -7.61 0.23
CA THR A 100 -5.60 -7.13 1.06
C THR A 100 -6.22 -8.29 1.83
N ASP A 101 -7.01 -8.00 2.87
CA ASP A 101 -7.67 -9.06 3.66
C ASP A 101 -8.66 -9.87 2.82
N GLU A 102 -9.39 -9.21 1.91
CA GLU A 102 -10.32 -9.87 0.99
C GLU A 102 -9.58 -10.85 0.08
N LEU A 103 -8.50 -10.40 -0.57
CA LEU A 103 -7.68 -11.24 -1.45
C LEU A 103 -7.08 -12.41 -0.68
N MET A 104 -6.54 -12.17 0.50
CA MET A 104 -5.97 -13.21 1.35
C MET A 104 -7.02 -14.21 1.84
N SER A 105 -8.24 -13.76 2.09
CA SER A 105 -9.36 -14.63 2.45
C SER A 105 -9.79 -15.54 1.29
N GLU A 106 -9.75 -15.05 0.05
CA GLU A 106 -10.01 -15.86 -1.15
C GLU A 106 -8.88 -16.86 -1.43
N ILE A 107 -7.63 -16.41 -1.32
CA ILE A 107 -6.46 -17.29 -1.43
C ILE A 107 -6.52 -18.40 -0.37
N ALA A 108 -6.88 -18.07 0.88
CA ALA A 108 -6.97 -19.06 1.95
C ALA A 108 -8.07 -20.12 1.72
N LYS A 109 -9.15 -19.76 1.02
CA LYS A 109 -10.18 -20.74 0.62
C LYS A 109 -9.70 -21.67 -0.49
N SER A 110 -8.92 -21.15 -1.43
CA SER A 110 -8.46 -21.90 -2.62
C SER A 110 -7.17 -22.68 -2.36
N HIS A 111 -6.30 -22.16 -1.49
CA HIS A 111 -4.96 -22.70 -1.20
C HIS A 111 -4.68 -22.68 0.32
N PRO A 112 -5.47 -23.44 1.12
CA PRO A 112 -5.34 -23.40 2.59
C PRO A 112 -3.99 -23.93 3.08
N ASP A 113 -3.32 -24.76 2.30
CA ASP A 113 -1.99 -25.33 2.56
C ASP A 113 -0.85 -24.33 2.39
N LEU A 114 -1.04 -23.25 1.61
CA LEU A 114 -0.03 -22.23 1.32
C LEU A 114 -0.15 -20.98 2.19
N VAL A 115 -1.15 -20.93 3.07
CA VAL A 115 -1.39 -19.79 3.96
C VAL A 115 -1.28 -20.18 5.43
N GLU A 116 -1.08 -19.19 6.29
CA GLU A 116 -1.08 -19.33 7.74
C GLU A 116 -1.76 -18.12 8.39
N LEU A 117 -2.06 -18.21 9.68
CA LEU A 117 -2.58 -17.08 10.44
C LEU A 117 -1.51 -16.00 10.58
N ASN A 118 -1.91 -14.76 10.36
CA ASN A 118 -1.01 -13.61 10.52
C ASN A 118 -0.73 -13.38 12.02
N PRO A 119 0.52 -13.49 12.49
CA PRO A 119 0.86 -13.27 13.89
C PRO A 119 0.63 -11.81 14.33
N ASN A 120 0.59 -10.87 13.39
CA ASN A 120 0.33 -9.45 13.65
C ASN A 120 -1.15 -9.06 13.48
N TYR A 121 -2.06 -10.05 13.35
CA TYR A 121 -3.49 -9.77 13.18
C TYR A 121 -4.09 -9.15 14.44
N GLU A 122 -4.49 -7.89 14.34
CA GLU A 122 -5.15 -7.16 15.41
C GLU A 122 -6.69 -7.22 15.35
N GLY A 123 -7.23 -7.95 14.36
CA GLY A 123 -8.65 -7.92 14.03
C GLY A 123 -9.04 -6.64 13.27
N ILE A 124 -10.23 -6.66 12.69
CA ILE A 124 -10.82 -5.44 12.15
C ILE A 124 -11.28 -4.63 13.37
N LYS A 125 -10.46 -3.74 13.86
CA LYS A 125 -10.97 -2.60 14.64
C LYS A 125 -11.86 -1.87 13.65
N ALA A 126 -13.20 -2.00 13.83
CA ALA A 126 -14.16 -1.36 12.97
C ALA A 126 -13.71 0.09 12.78
N THR A 127 -13.18 0.37 11.60
CA THR A 127 -12.87 1.74 11.20
C THR A 127 -14.24 2.39 11.29
N LYS A 128 -14.44 3.27 12.27
CA LYS A 128 -15.64 4.11 12.32
C LYS A 128 -15.71 4.71 10.93
N THR A 129 -16.62 4.19 10.13
CA THR A 129 -17.03 4.82 8.89
C THR A 129 -17.38 6.23 9.32
N VAL A 130 -16.57 7.21 8.93
CA VAL A 130 -16.96 8.61 9.04
C VAL A 130 -18.15 8.68 8.10
N GLN A 131 -19.35 8.55 8.68
CA GLN A 131 -20.56 8.95 8.00
C GLN A 131 -20.35 10.45 7.79
N ILE A 132 -20.01 10.80 6.55
CA ILE A 132 -20.20 12.17 6.09
C ILE A 132 -21.69 12.36 6.22
N GLU A 133 -22.11 13.01 7.32
CA GLU A 133 -23.44 13.58 7.42
C GLU A 133 -23.55 14.51 6.21
N THR A 134 -24.28 14.03 5.22
CA THR A 134 -24.76 14.85 4.11
C THR A 134 -25.73 15.84 4.77
N GLY A 135 -25.17 16.99 5.17
CA GLY A 135 -25.98 18.11 5.61
C GLY A 135 -26.97 18.39 4.49
N GLU A 136 -28.25 18.33 4.81
CA GLU A 136 -29.33 18.77 3.96
C GLU A 136 -29.01 20.19 3.45
N ILE A 137 -28.61 20.27 2.18
CA ILE A 137 -28.52 21.55 1.48
C ILE A 137 -29.97 21.96 1.24
N SER A 138 -30.46 22.87 2.10
CA SER A 138 -31.65 23.63 1.84
C SER A 138 -31.55 24.26 0.47
N THR A 139 -32.42 23.82 -0.42
CA THR A 139 -32.58 24.39 -1.76
C THR A 139 -33.06 25.83 -1.63
N PRO A 140 -32.31 26.86 -2.11
CA PRO A 140 -32.91 28.17 -2.27
C PRO A 140 -33.84 28.15 -3.48
N GLU A 141 -35.05 28.62 -3.25
CA GLU A 141 -36.08 28.91 -4.23
C GLU A 141 -35.48 29.69 -5.43
N VAL A 142 -35.60 29.14 -6.64
CA VAL A 142 -35.25 29.83 -7.89
C VAL A 142 -36.49 30.57 -8.38
N PRO A 143 -36.45 31.89 -8.61
CA PRO A 143 -37.53 32.57 -9.31
C PRO A 143 -37.58 32.21 -10.79
N GLU A 144 -38.75 31.88 -11.24
CA GLU A 144 -39.16 31.57 -12.60
C GLU A 144 -38.88 32.76 -13.53
N ILE A 145 -38.06 32.57 -14.56
CA ILE A 145 -37.95 33.50 -15.70
C ILE A 145 -38.03 32.69 -16.98
N ALA A 146 -38.97 33.18 -17.83
CA ALA A 146 -39.49 32.63 -19.04
C ALA A 146 -38.48 32.38 -20.18
N ASP A 147 -38.86 31.39 -21.01
CA ASP A 147 -38.63 31.17 -22.43
C ASP A 147 -37.60 32.03 -23.20
N THR A 148 -36.61 31.38 -23.80
CA THR A 148 -36.28 31.64 -25.20
C THR A 148 -35.61 30.41 -25.82
N ALA A 149 -36.20 29.89 -26.90
CA ALA A 149 -35.71 28.81 -27.73
C ALA A 149 -34.46 29.23 -28.50
N SER A 150 -33.48 28.30 -28.61
CA SER A 150 -32.50 28.30 -29.69
C SER A 150 -31.93 26.89 -29.95
N GLU A 151 -31.85 26.52 -31.18
CA GLU A 151 -31.57 25.27 -31.87
C GLU A 151 -30.23 24.56 -31.50
N PRO A 152 -30.14 23.25 -31.82
CA PRO A 152 -28.94 22.46 -31.52
C PRO A 152 -27.89 22.56 -32.65
N GLN A 153 -26.66 22.94 -32.32
CA GLN A 153 -25.52 22.81 -33.20
C GLN A 153 -24.83 21.45 -33.06
N GLN A 154 -24.69 20.80 -34.20
CA GLN A 154 -24.04 19.51 -34.44
C GLN A 154 -22.56 19.54 -34.05
N ALA A 155 -22.12 18.61 -33.23
CA ALA A 155 -20.72 18.34 -32.95
C ALA A 155 -20.09 17.50 -34.08
N LYS A 156 -19.05 18.04 -34.71
CA LYS A 156 -18.20 17.37 -35.70
C LYS A 156 -17.38 16.26 -35.08
N GLN A 157 -17.50 15.05 -35.59
CA GLN A 157 -16.60 13.93 -35.36
C GLN A 157 -15.23 14.22 -35.97
N VAL A 158 -14.17 14.15 -35.15
CA VAL A 158 -12.79 14.14 -35.63
C VAL A 158 -12.29 12.71 -35.61
N THR A 159 -12.16 12.11 -36.79
CA THR A 159 -11.54 10.81 -37.01
C THR A 159 -10.02 10.99 -37.07
N HIS A 160 -9.29 10.43 -36.10
CA HIS A 160 -7.84 10.31 -36.21
C HIS A 160 -7.46 9.01 -36.92
N ASN A 161 -7.01 9.16 -38.17
CA ASN A 161 -6.35 8.10 -38.93
C ASN A 161 -4.93 7.89 -38.43
N TYR A 162 -4.62 6.74 -37.82
CA TYR A 162 -3.26 6.30 -37.54
C TYR A 162 -2.73 5.56 -38.77
N SER A 163 -1.86 6.24 -39.54
CA SER A 163 -1.15 5.65 -40.67
C SER A 163 0.12 4.96 -40.14
N GLY A 164 0.18 3.64 -40.33
CA GLY A 164 1.34 2.83 -40.02
C GLY A 164 2.51 3.12 -40.94
N ASN A 165 3.70 3.19 -40.40
CA ASN A 165 4.94 3.21 -41.17
C ASN A 165 5.82 2.01 -40.79
N LYS A 166 5.72 0.93 -41.59
CA LYS A 166 6.70 -0.15 -41.66
C LYS A 166 7.91 0.35 -42.41
N LYS A 167 9.09 0.35 -41.81
CA LYS A 167 10.35 0.25 -42.60
C LYS A 167 11.26 -0.81 -42.00
N ARG A 168 11.51 -1.82 -42.85
CA ARG A 168 12.56 -2.82 -42.76
C ARG A 168 13.93 -2.13 -42.94
N ARG A 169 14.88 -2.50 -42.11
CA ARG A 169 16.21 -2.98 -42.55
C ARG A 169 16.93 -3.62 -41.39
#